data_3904f9f1efdddaa0fb3907461cddf264
#
_entry.id   3904f9f1efdddaa0fb3907461cddf264
#
_cell.length_a   1.000
_cell.length_b   1.000
_cell.length_c   1.000
_cell.angle_alpha   90.00
_cell.angle_beta   90.00
_cell.angle_gamma   90.00
#
_symmetry.space_group_name_H-M   'P 1'
#
loop_
_entity.id
_entity.type
_entity.pdbx_description
1 polymer ?
#
loop_
_entity_poly.entity_id
_entity_poly.type
_entity_poly.pdbx_seq_one_letter_code
_entity_poly.pdbx_strand_id
1 'polypeptide(L)'
;MTLQPTAAVAATTTSTAVTGTTATTAGVLSAATVTTTATAKKNKKAKTAKLSKAAKQRIKAAKAVAVAKKQVGDPYRWGGTGPNAFDCSGLVQYAWRKAGVPIPRVTHSQYARIRTKVSFKNLKPGDLLFFRGKGHVGMYIGKGRMVHSPSSGKTVRIEKLNGWRKASFSGAVRPGCSAAAGRARCRVPAAGPARCDPPAAPS
;
A
#
# COMPACT_ATOMS: atom_id res chain seq x y z
N MET A 1 42.96 36.85 -12.19
CA MET A 1 44.20 36.16 -11.85
C MET A 1 44.05 35.63 -10.44
N THR A 2 43.89 34.36 -10.28
CA THR A 2 44.61 33.49 -9.35
C THR A 2 44.06 32.09 -9.45
N LEU A 3 44.93 31.15 -9.68
CA LEU A 3 44.79 29.78 -10.09
C LEU A 3 44.39 28.83 -8.94
N GLN A 4 43.78 27.69 -9.34
CA GLN A 4 43.53 26.46 -8.56
C GLN A 4 44.76 25.92 -7.79
N PRO A 5 44.57 24.93 -6.89
CA PRO A 5 44.91 23.58 -7.34
C PRO A 5 43.92 22.46 -6.94
N THR A 6 43.85 21.48 -7.84
CA THR A 6 43.35 20.13 -7.74
C THR A 6 44.19 19.29 -6.78
N ALA A 7 43.50 18.43 -5.97
CA ALA A 7 44.14 17.31 -5.28
C ALA A 7 43.39 16.02 -5.58
N ALA A 8 43.98 15.14 -6.33
CA ALA A 8 43.59 13.75 -6.54
C ALA A 8 44.14 12.91 -5.37
N VAL A 9 43.30 12.06 -4.79
CA VAL A 9 43.73 11.02 -3.83
C VAL A 9 43.49 9.65 -4.44
N ALA A 10 44.55 8.94 -4.68
CA ALA A 10 44.60 7.58 -5.20
C ALA A 10 44.18 6.57 -4.12
N ALA A 11 43.32 5.63 -4.47
CA ALA A 11 42.96 4.48 -3.63
C ALA A 11 43.98 3.36 -3.83
N THR A 12 44.62 2.93 -2.75
CA THR A 12 45.54 1.80 -2.72
C THR A 12 44.77 0.54 -2.31
N THR A 13 44.69 -0.41 -3.22
CA THR A 13 44.20 -1.76 -2.95
C THR A 13 45.30 -2.61 -2.36
N THR A 14 45.13 -3.17 -1.15
CA THR A 14 46.04 -4.17 -0.58
C THR A 14 45.33 -5.51 -0.59
N SER A 15 45.82 -6.40 -1.49
CA SER A 15 45.44 -7.81 -1.53
C SER A 15 46.38 -8.58 -0.63
N THR A 16 45.80 -9.33 0.35
CA THR A 16 46.56 -10.27 1.18
C THR A 16 46.12 -11.70 0.86
N ALA A 17 46.97 -12.40 0.14
CA ALA A 17 46.89 -13.86 -0.08
C ALA A 17 47.40 -14.58 1.18
N VAL A 18 46.68 -15.54 1.71
CA VAL A 18 47.17 -16.49 2.70
C VAL A 18 47.16 -17.89 2.08
N THR A 19 48.33 -18.39 1.84
CA THR A 19 48.68 -19.78 1.46
C THR A 19 48.94 -20.61 2.71
N GLY A 20 48.58 -21.88 2.61
CA GLY A 20 49.13 -22.96 3.46
C GLY A 20 48.09 -23.67 4.28
N THR A 21 47.91 -24.95 4.34
CA THR A 21 48.82 -26.06 4.30
C THR A 21 47.99 -27.32 4.44
N THR A 22 48.27 -28.32 3.63
CA THR A 22 47.71 -29.69 3.68
C THR A 22 48.16 -30.40 4.94
N ALA A 23 47.20 -31.06 5.63
CA ALA A 23 47.50 -32.15 6.55
C ALA A 23 46.52 -33.31 6.31
N THR A 24 47.06 -34.36 5.70
CA THR A 24 46.44 -35.68 5.55
C THR A 24 46.48 -36.40 6.87
N THR A 25 45.32 -36.86 7.36
CA THR A 25 45.31 -37.95 8.38
C THR A 25 44.17 -38.94 8.04
N ALA A 26 44.54 -40.12 7.65
CA ALA A 26 43.67 -41.27 7.49
C ALA A 26 43.21 -41.77 8.85
N GLY A 27 41.92 -42.09 8.97
CA GLY A 27 41.40 -42.65 10.22
C GLY A 27 39.97 -43.17 10.11
N VAL A 28 39.90 -44.46 9.83
CA VAL A 28 38.89 -45.48 10.27
C VAL A 28 37.40 -45.27 9.88
N LEU A 29 36.97 -46.20 9.01
CA LEU A 29 35.59 -46.55 8.69
C LEU A 29 34.84 -46.97 9.99
N SER A 30 33.74 -46.26 10.30
CA SER A 30 32.69 -46.82 11.15
C SER A 30 31.37 -46.62 10.41
N ALA A 31 30.84 -47.75 9.91
CA ALA A 31 29.55 -47.81 9.26
C ALA A 31 28.44 -47.58 10.31
N ALA A 32 27.92 -46.36 10.39
CA ALA A 32 26.69 -46.09 11.10
C ALA A 32 25.54 -46.14 10.10
N THR A 33 24.74 -47.18 10.22
CA THR A 33 23.48 -47.40 9.51
C THR A 33 22.53 -46.24 9.83
N VAL A 34 22.39 -45.30 8.91
CA VAL A 34 21.38 -44.22 9.03
C VAL A 34 20.04 -44.81 8.61
N THR A 35 19.26 -45.18 9.61
CA THR A 35 17.83 -45.48 9.42
C THR A 35 17.12 -44.21 9.01
N THR A 36 16.85 -44.03 7.73
CA THR A 36 15.98 -42.97 7.21
C THR A 36 14.55 -43.23 7.65
N THR A 37 14.17 -42.71 8.79
CA THR A 37 12.75 -42.57 9.13
C THR A 37 12.14 -41.53 8.20
N ALA A 38 11.46 -42.04 7.17
CA ALA A 38 10.60 -41.24 6.32
C ALA A 38 9.47 -40.66 7.15
N THR A 39 9.67 -39.42 7.60
CA THR A 39 8.63 -38.64 8.27
C THR A 39 7.56 -38.31 7.23
N ALA A 40 6.48 -39.07 7.26
CA ALA A 40 5.29 -38.86 6.46
C ALA A 40 4.85 -37.38 6.58
N LYS A 41 4.92 -36.61 5.49
CA LYS A 41 4.29 -35.35 5.33
C LYS A 41 2.79 -35.51 5.54
N LYS A 42 2.31 -35.24 6.76
CA LYS A 42 0.88 -35.06 7.02
C LYS A 42 0.43 -33.90 6.13
N ASN A 43 -0.24 -34.23 5.04
CA ASN A 43 -1.05 -33.31 4.27
C ASN A 43 -2.03 -32.62 5.21
N LYS A 44 -1.68 -31.45 5.67
CA LYS A 44 -2.64 -30.51 6.27
C LYS A 44 -3.57 -30.10 5.15
N LYS A 45 -4.64 -30.88 4.96
CA LYS A 45 -5.84 -30.44 4.26
C LYS A 45 -6.31 -29.20 4.99
N ALA A 46 -5.88 -28.01 4.54
CA ALA A 46 -6.26 -26.76 5.09
C ALA A 46 -7.77 -26.67 4.93
N LYS A 47 -8.51 -26.93 6.01
CA LYS A 47 -9.93 -26.56 6.13
C LYS A 47 -9.98 -25.10 5.71
N THR A 48 -10.62 -24.80 4.59
CA THR A 48 -10.93 -23.44 4.13
C THR A 48 -11.92 -22.85 5.13
N ALA A 49 -11.41 -22.45 6.28
CA ALA A 49 -12.18 -21.74 7.28
C ALA A 49 -12.69 -20.47 6.59
N LYS A 50 -14.01 -20.30 6.52
CA LYS A 50 -14.67 -19.15 5.95
C LYS A 50 -14.15 -17.89 6.64
N LEU A 51 -13.21 -17.17 5.98
CA LEU A 51 -12.56 -15.99 6.54
C LEU A 51 -13.58 -14.98 7.03
N SER A 52 -13.43 -14.48 8.25
CA SER A 52 -14.28 -13.42 8.80
C SER A 52 -14.23 -12.16 7.92
N LYS A 53 -15.27 -11.33 7.99
CA LYS A 53 -15.31 -10.04 7.25
C LYS A 53 -14.09 -9.17 7.57
N ALA A 54 -13.65 -9.15 8.82
CA ALA A 54 -12.47 -8.42 9.26
C ALA A 54 -11.17 -8.98 8.67
N ALA A 55 -11.03 -10.30 8.59
CA ALA A 55 -9.86 -10.94 7.97
C ALA A 55 -9.80 -10.63 6.47
N LYS A 56 -10.92 -10.73 5.75
CA LYS A 56 -11.02 -10.35 4.34
C LYS A 56 -10.64 -8.90 4.10
N GLN A 57 -11.10 -7.99 4.96
CA GLN A 57 -10.75 -6.56 4.87
C GLN A 57 -9.24 -6.34 5.07
N ARG A 58 -8.62 -7.00 6.06
CA ARG A 58 -7.16 -6.91 6.31
C ARG A 58 -6.34 -7.35 5.10
N ILE A 59 -6.72 -8.46 4.46
CA ILE A 59 -6.06 -8.95 3.24
C ILE A 59 -6.15 -7.93 2.12
N LYS A 60 -7.34 -7.36 1.87
CA LYS A 60 -7.53 -6.32 0.86
C LYS A 60 -6.75 -5.05 1.19
N ALA A 61 -6.74 -4.63 2.45
CA ALA A 61 -5.98 -3.49 2.92
C ALA A 61 -4.46 -3.69 2.72
N ALA A 62 -3.94 -4.86 3.07
CA ALA A 62 -2.53 -5.20 2.85
C ALA A 62 -2.17 -5.14 1.36
N LYS A 63 -3.03 -5.68 0.47
CA LYS A 63 -2.85 -5.58 -0.98
C LYS A 63 -2.88 -4.12 -1.46
N ALA A 64 -3.83 -3.31 -0.99
CA ALA A 64 -3.90 -1.90 -1.36
C ALA A 64 -2.64 -1.13 -0.93
N VAL A 65 -2.16 -1.35 0.29
CA VAL A 65 -0.92 -0.76 0.79
C VAL A 65 0.29 -1.17 -0.05
N ALA A 66 0.39 -2.45 -0.41
CA ALA A 66 1.48 -2.94 -1.26
C ALA A 66 1.47 -2.28 -2.65
N VAL A 67 0.28 -2.14 -3.26
CA VAL A 67 0.12 -1.45 -4.54
C VAL A 67 0.50 0.02 -4.43
N ALA A 68 0.02 0.73 -3.41
CA ALA A 68 0.33 2.15 -3.23
C ALA A 68 1.83 2.40 -2.99
N LYS A 69 2.50 1.52 -2.26
CA LYS A 69 3.96 1.61 -2.05
C LYS A 69 4.77 1.41 -3.33
N LYS A 70 4.29 0.60 -4.27
CA LYS A 70 4.95 0.40 -5.57
C LYS A 70 4.91 1.65 -6.46
N GLN A 71 4.01 2.58 -6.18
CA GLN A 71 3.89 3.83 -6.93
C GLN A 71 4.75 4.97 -6.33
N VAL A 72 5.56 4.68 -5.31
CA VAL A 72 6.49 5.68 -4.74
C VAL A 72 7.53 6.05 -5.80
N GLY A 73 7.66 7.37 -6.04
CA GLY A 73 8.48 7.92 -7.12
C GLY A 73 7.68 8.40 -8.32
N ASP A 74 6.46 7.89 -8.55
CA ASP A 74 5.63 8.34 -9.66
C ASP A 74 5.25 9.83 -9.53
N PRO A 75 5.21 10.57 -10.64
CA PRO A 75 4.94 12.00 -10.62
C PRO A 75 3.50 12.31 -10.21
N TYR A 76 3.33 13.47 -9.56
CA TYR A 76 2.01 14.05 -9.36
C TYR A 76 1.46 14.59 -10.68
N ARG A 77 0.21 14.28 -10.96
CA ARG A 77 -0.57 14.90 -12.05
C ARG A 77 -1.99 15.13 -11.57
N TRP A 78 -2.49 16.35 -11.70
CA TRP A 78 -3.88 16.66 -11.39
C TRP A 78 -4.82 15.79 -12.23
N GLY A 79 -5.82 15.18 -11.59
CA GLY A 79 -6.72 14.24 -12.27
C GLY A 79 -6.10 12.86 -12.56
N GLY A 80 -4.82 12.64 -12.23
CA GLY A 80 -4.12 11.37 -12.47
C GLY A 80 -4.67 10.20 -11.66
N THR A 81 -4.90 9.07 -12.32
CA THR A 81 -5.44 7.82 -11.74
C THR A 81 -4.52 6.62 -11.96
N GLY A 82 -3.30 6.88 -12.44
CA GLY A 82 -2.29 5.87 -12.75
C GLY A 82 -2.46 5.22 -14.13
N PRO A 83 -1.53 4.34 -14.51
CA PRO A 83 -0.43 3.83 -13.67
C PRO A 83 0.77 4.78 -13.53
N ASN A 84 1.00 5.72 -14.46
CA ASN A 84 2.25 6.49 -14.59
C ASN A 84 2.25 7.83 -13.84
N ALA A 85 1.10 8.31 -13.37
CA ALA A 85 0.96 9.56 -12.63
C ALA A 85 -0.30 9.57 -11.79
N PHE A 86 -0.27 10.25 -10.65
CA PHE A 86 -1.35 10.23 -9.68
C PHE A 86 -1.61 11.60 -9.06
N ASP A 87 -2.89 11.92 -8.81
CA ASP A 87 -3.23 12.86 -7.75
C ASP A 87 -3.48 12.13 -6.42
N CYS A 88 -3.74 12.86 -5.34
CA CYS A 88 -3.89 12.26 -4.01
C CYS A 88 -5.02 11.23 -3.92
N SER A 89 -6.18 11.52 -4.49
CA SER A 89 -7.36 10.65 -4.47
C SER A 89 -7.30 9.54 -5.52
N GLY A 90 -6.64 9.79 -6.65
CA GLY A 90 -6.41 8.79 -7.69
C GLY A 90 -5.46 7.68 -7.26
N LEU A 91 -4.40 8.02 -6.54
CA LEU A 91 -3.48 7.04 -5.96
C LEU A 91 -4.21 6.04 -5.05
N VAL A 92 -4.98 6.54 -4.09
CA VAL A 92 -5.70 5.67 -3.16
C VAL A 92 -6.83 4.90 -3.85
N GLN A 93 -7.48 5.51 -4.85
CA GLN A 93 -8.48 4.84 -5.69
C GLN A 93 -7.85 3.69 -6.49
N TYR A 94 -6.75 3.94 -7.16
CA TYR A 94 -6.01 2.93 -7.91
C TYR A 94 -5.62 1.75 -7.03
N ALA A 95 -5.03 2.02 -5.87
CA ALA A 95 -4.57 1.00 -4.94
C ALA A 95 -5.72 0.11 -4.43
N TRP A 96 -6.83 0.72 -4.01
CA TRP A 96 -8.00 -0.01 -3.53
C TRP A 96 -8.73 -0.76 -4.63
N ARG A 97 -8.80 -0.20 -5.85
CA ARG A 97 -9.34 -0.88 -7.03
C ARG A 97 -8.54 -2.15 -7.36
N LYS A 98 -7.20 -2.08 -7.33
CA LYS A 98 -6.31 -3.26 -7.49
C LYS A 98 -6.46 -4.28 -6.36
N ALA A 99 -6.91 -3.87 -5.19
CA ALA A 99 -7.25 -4.75 -4.09
C ALA A 99 -8.69 -5.33 -4.16
N GLY A 100 -9.44 -5.01 -5.22
CA GLY A 100 -10.81 -5.48 -5.43
C GLY A 100 -11.86 -4.75 -4.57
N VAL A 101 -11.60 -3.46 -4.25
CA VAL A 101 -12.54 -2.57 -3.56
C VAL A 101 -12.63 -1.26 -4.32
N PRO A 102 -13.67 -1.05 -5.14
CA PRO A 102 -13.87 0.23 -5.79
C PRO A 102 -14.25 1.30 -4.76
N ILE A 103 -13.60 2.45 -4.84
CA ILE A 103 -13.90 3.63 -4.03
C ILE A 103 -14.12 4.84 -4.94
N PRO A 104 -14.84 5.88 -4.50
CA PRO A 104 -15.08 7.07 -5.30
C PRO A 104 -13.80 7.75 -5.76
N ARG A 105 -13.92 8.59 -6.82
CA ARG A 105 -12.76 9.27 -7.42
C ARG A 105 -12.24 10.41 -6.56
N VAL A 106 -13.10 11.26 -6.05
CA VAL A 106 -12.73 12.51 -5.38
C VAL A 106 -12.75 12.38 -3.86
N THR A 107 -11.90 13.14 -3.19
CA THR A 107 -11.67 13.08 -1.74
C THR A 107 -12.95 13.21 -0.90
N HIS A 108 -13.79 14.20 -1.19
CA HIS A 108 -15.04 14.42 -0.47
C HIS A 108 -16.00 13.23 -0.59
N SER A 109 -16.14 12.67 -1.81
CA SER A 109 -16.97 11.47 -2.03
C SER A 109 -16.36 10.23 -1.38
N GLN A 110 -15.02 10.09 -1.34
CA GLN A 110 -14.35 9.02 -0.61
C GLN A 110 -14.69 9.10 0.88
N TYR A 111 -14.59 10.29 1.48
CA TYR A 111 -14.94 10.48 2.87
C TYR A 111 -16.44 10.25 3.13
N ALA A 112 -17.32 10.80 2.31
CA ALA A 112 -18.77 10.70 2.50
C ALA A 112 -19.31 9.28 2.34
N ARG A 113 -18.93 8.58 1.25
CA ARG A 113 -19.51 7.28 0.87
C ARG A 113 -18.91 6.08 1.61
N ILE A 114 -17.68 6.18 2.12
CA ILE A 114 -17.09 5.12 2.93
C ILE A 114 -17.60 5.26 4.36
N ARG A 115 -18.56 4.38 4.75
CA ARG A 115 -19.31 4.51 6.01
C ARG A 115 -18.45 4.31 7.26
N THR A 116 -17.45 3.43 7.23
CA THR A 116 -16.63 3.13 8.41
C THR A 116 -15.67 4.29 8.69
N LYS A 117 -16.05 5.18 9.60
CA LYS A 117 -15.19 6.25 10.12
C LYS A 117 -14.24 5.69 11.17
N VAL A 118 -13.04 6.23 11.23
CA VAL A 118 -11.97 5.77 12.11
C VAL A 118 -11.36 6.95 12.83
N SER A 119 -11.20 6.85 14.15
CA SER A 119 -10.44 7.85 14.92
C SER A 119 -8.94 7.71 14.68
N PHE A 120 -8.20 8.80 14.88
CA PHE A 120 -6.75 8.81 14.69
C PHE A 120 -6.01 7.74 15.52
N LYS A 121 -6.52 7.45 16.73
CA LYS A 121 -5.95 6.42 17.63
C LYS A 121 -6.14 4.98 17.12
N ASN A 122 -7.16 4.74 16.28
CA ASN A 122 -7.57 3.41 15.82
C ASN A 122 -7.16 3.10 14.38
N LEU A 123 -6.19 3.85 13.83
CA LEU A 123 -5.72 3.68 12.46
C LEU A 123 -5.08 2.30 12.23
N LYS A 124 -5.42 1.71 11.09
CA LYS A 124 -4.85 0.43 10.61
C LYS A 124 -4.34 0.61 9.18
N PRO A 125 -3.31 -0.14 8.76
CA PRO A 125 -2.83 -0.08 7.38
C PRO A 125 -3.97 -0.23 6.37
N GLY A 126 -3.99 0.66 5.37
CA GLY A 126 -5.05 0.78 4.37
C GLY A 126 -6.11 1.84 4.67
N ASP A 127 -6.19 2.37 5.89
CA ASP A 127 -7.11 3.47 6.19
C ASP A 127 -6.75 4.72 5.39
N LEU A 128 -7.76 5.46 4.94
CA LEU A 128 -7.59 6.73 4.23
C LEU A 128 -7.66 7.87 5.24
N LEU A 129 -6.64 8.70 5.22
CA LEU A 129 -6.46 9.87 6.08
C LEU A 129 -6.78 11.12 5.28
N PHE A 130 -7.67 11.96 5.78
CA PHE A 130 -8.07 13.22 5.14
C PHE A 130 -7.52 14.40 5.91
N PHE A 131 -7.09 15.41 5.16
CA PHE A 131 -6.44 16.61 5.66
C PHE A 131 -7.06 17.86 5.03
N ARG A 132 -6.83 19.04 5.64
CA ARG A 132 -7.23 20.35 5.09
C ARG A 132 -8.70 20.37 4.67
N GLY A 133 -9.63 20.12 5.60
CA GLY A 133 -11.05 20.10 5.27
C GLY A 133 -11.47 19.05 4.25
N LYS A 134 -10.73 17.93 4.14
CA LYS A 134 -10.89 16.86 3.16
C LYS A 134 -10.41 17.21 1.74
N GLY A 135 -9.65 18.29 1.56
CA GLY A 135 -9.03 18.66 0.28
C GLY A 135 -7.86 17.75 -0.12
N HIS A 136 -7.30 16.97 0.81
CA HIS A 136 -6.19 16.07 0.56
C HIS A 136 -6.40 14.72 1.24
N VAL A 137 -5.88 13.66 0.63
CA VAL A 137 -5.96 12.28 1.14
C VAL A 137 -4.63 11.55 1.02
N GLY A 138 -4.32 10.72 2.02
CA GLY A 138 -3.24 9.75 2.00
C GLY A 138 -3.70 8.41 2.54
N MET A 139 -2.94 7.35 2.31
CA MET A 139 -3.21 6.02 2.83
C MET A 139 -2.25 5.70 3.98
N TYR A 140 -2.79 5.33 5.13
CA TYR A 140 -2.01 4.89 6.27
C TYR A 140 -1.32 3.54 5.98
N ILE A 141 -0.03 3.44 6.23
CA ILE A 141 0.77 2.24 5.97
C ILE A 141 1.33 1.58 7.22
N GLY A 142 0.94 2.09 8.40
CA GLY A 142 1.46 1.62 9.69
C GLY A 142 2.62 2.46 10.22
N LYS A 143 2.97 2.23 11.50
CA LYS A 143 4.12 2.86 12.17
C LYS A 143 4.13 4.40 12.07
N GLY A 144 2.97 5.05 12.16
CA GLY A 144 2.84 6.51 12.05
C GLY A 144 3.24 7.09 10.70
N ARG A 145 3.11 6.32 9.61
CA ARG A 145 3.44 6.75 8.23
C ARG A 145 2.25 6.63 7.29
N MET A 146 2.24 7.46 6.28
CA MET A 146 1.28 7.39 5.16
C MET A 146 2.01 7.44 3.83
N VAL A 147 1.39 6.91 2.78
CA VAL A 147 1.77 7.13 1.39
C VAL A 147 0.75 8.06 0.75
N HIS A 148 1.22 9.04 -0.01
CA HIS A 148 0.36 10.00 -0.71
C HIS A 148 1.05 10.62 -1.93
N SER A 149 0.26 11.20 -2.83
CA SER A 149 0.71 12.03 -3.91
C SER A 149 0.46 13.50 -3.52
N PRO A 150 1.49 14.31 -3.22
CA PRO A 150 1.30 15.57 -2.48
C PRO A 150 0.75 16.74 -3.31
N SER A 151 1.43 17.12 -4.39
CA SER A 151 1.09 18.28 -5.24
C SER A 151 1.96 18.30 -6.50
N SER A 152 1.63 19.18 -7.44
CA SER A 152 2.41 19.43 -8.67
C SER A 152 3.90 19.67 -8.35
N GLY A 153 4.78 19.18 -9.22
CA GLY A 153 6.22 19.24 -9.06
C GLY A 153 6.81 18.24 -8.04
N LYS A 154 5.97 17.41 -7.43
CA LYS A 154 6.41 16.37 -6.48
C LYS A 154 5.99 14.98 -6.94
N THR A 155 6.60 13.97 -6.32
CA THR A 155 6.29 12.57 -6.58
C THR A 155 5.52 11.93 -5.43
N VAL A 156 4.91 10.79 -5.69
CA VAL A 156 4.33 9.91 -4.67
C VAL A 156 5.41 9.55 -3.65
N ARG A 157 5.11 9.73 -2.37
CA ARG A 157 6.10 9.48 -1.30
C ARG A 157 5.48 8.97 -0.02
N ILE A 158 6.35 8.42 0.83
CA ILE A 158 5.99 8.03 2.19
C ILE A 158 6.38 9.17 3.14
N GLU A 159 5.45 9.58 3.99
CA GLU A 159 5.64 10.66 4.95
C GLU A 159 5.23 10.24 6.35
N LYS A 160 5.91 10.77 7.37
CA LYS A 160 5.54 10.58 8.78
C LYS A 160 4.34 11.46 9.14
N LEU A 161 3.46 10.94 9.98
CA LEU A 161 2.36 11.70 10.58
C LEU A 161 2.88 12.50 11.78
N ASN A 162 3.57 13.59 11.49
CA ASN A 162 4.12 14.52 12.48
C ASN A 162 3.05 15.47 13.07
N GLY A 163 3.46 16.39 13.92
CA GLY A 163 2.57 17.35 14.59
C GLY A 163 1.74 18.18 13.60
N TRP A 164 2.36 18.70 12.52
CA TRP A 164 1.66 19.46 11.50
C TRP A 164 0.60 18.63 10.75
N ARG A 165 0.92 17.35 10.43
CA ARG A 165 -0.05 16.45 9.81
C ARG A 165 -1.20 16.11 10.75
N LYS A 166 -0.92 15.98 12.05
CA LYS A 166 -1.97 15.76 13.06
C LYS A 166 -2.87 17.00 13.19
N ALA A 167 -2.31 18.19 13.20
CA ALA A 167 -3.07 19.45 13.29
C ALA A 167 -4.01 19.66 12.08
N SER A 168 -3.57 19.27 10.88
CA SER A 168 -4.38 19.37 9.65
C SER A 168 -5.33 18.20 9.41
N PHE A 169 -5.38 17.22 10.31
CA PHE A 169 -6.19 16.03 10.20
C PHE A 169 -7.69 16.33 10.28
N SER A 170 -8.45 15.90 9.28
CA SER A 170 -9.90 16.17 9.15
C SER A 170 -10.75 14.90 9.26
N GLY A 171 -10.15 13.74 9.47
CA GLY A 171 -10.85 12.47 9.66
C GLY A 171 -10.21 11.32 8.89
N ALA A 172 -10.65 10.10 9.20
CA ALA A 172 -10.22 8.90 8.48
C ALA A 172 -11.38 7.95 8.21
N VAL A 173 -11.23 7.12 7.18
CA VAL A 173 -12.19 6.08 6.82
C VAL A 173 -11.49 4.77 6.50
N ARG A 174 -12.21 3.66 6.69
CA ARG A 174 -11.72 2.31 6.40
C ARG A 174 -12.49 1.68 5.25
N PRO A 175 -11.92 1.60 4.03
CA PRO A 175 -12.54 0.93 2.92
C PRO A 175 -12.59 -0.60 3.12
N GLY A 176 -13.52 -1.25 2.41
CA GLY A 176 -13.64 -2.71 2.42
C GLY A 176 -14.28 -3.30 3.67
N CYS A 177 -14.62 -2.49 4.68
CA CYS A 177 -15.47 -2.86 5.81
C CYS A 177 -16.94 -2.64 5.50
N SER A 178 -17.38 -2.83 4.27
CA SER A 178 -18.80 -2.65 3.95
C SER A 178 -19.65 -3.64 4.73
N ALA A 179 -20.36 -3.14 5.74
CA ALA A 179 -21.71 -3.64 5.97
C ALA A 179 -22.40 -3.56 4.61
N ALA A 180 -22.93 -4.68 4.14
CA ALA A 180 -23.58 -4.85 2.85
C ALA A 180 -24.02 -3.51 2.24
N ALA A 181 -23.19 -2.95 1.33
CA ALA A 181 -23.71 -2.00 0.38
C ALA A 181 -24.76 -2.78 -0.39
N GLY A 182 -26.02 -2.48 -0.10
CA GLY A 182 -27.13 -2.97 -0.87
C GLY A 182 -26.71 -2.88 -2.32
N ARG A 183 -26.91 -3.97 -3.03
CA ARG A 183 -26.65 -4.08 -4.46
C ARG A 183 -27.40 -2.97 -5.18
N ALA A 184 -26.82 -1.78 -5.25
CA ALA A 184 -27.10 -0.93 -6.37
C ALA A 184 -26.42 -1.64 -7.55
N ARG A 185 -27.08 -2.63 -8.11
CA ARG A 185 -26.88 -3.02 -9.49
C ARG A 185 -27.17 -1.76 -10.28
N CYS A 186 -26.15 -1.03 -10.67
CA CYS A 186 -26.23 -0.23 -11.85
C CYS A 186 -26.48 -1.26 -12.98
N ARG A 187 -27.73 -1.63 -13.20
CA ARG A 187 -28.16 -2.05 -14.51
C ARG A 187 -27.86 -0.85 -15.40
N VAL A 188 -26.81 -0.95 -16.17
CA VAL A 188 -26.68 -0.13 -17.37
C VAL A 188 -27.77 -0.69 -18.30
N PRO A 189 -28.85 0.05 -18.58
CA PRO A 189 -29.75 -0.36 -19.64
C PRO A 189 -28.94 -0.24 -20.93
N ALA A 190 -28.89 -1.31 -21.71
CA ALA A 190 -28.43 -1.23 -23.10
C ALA A 190 -29.23 -0.15 -23.80
N ALA A 191 -28.51 0.82 -24.40
CA ALA A 191 -29.00 1.79 -25.37
C ALA A 191 -30.29 2.58 -25.01
N GLY A 192 -30.09 3.84 -24.52
CA GLY A 192 -31.10 4.87 -24.41
C GLY A 192 -30.56 6.13 -23.75
N PRO A 193 -30.86 7.36 -24.23
CA PRO A 193 -30.35 8.59 -23.63
C PRO A 193 -30.96 8.77 -22.24
N ALA A 194 -30.09 9.03 -21.26
CA ALA A 194 -30.49 9.31 -19.88
C ALA A 194 -31.28 10.62 -19.83
N ARG A 195 -32.57 10.54 -19.51
CA ARG A 195 -33.34 11.69 -19.04
C ARG A 195 -33.12 11.81 -17.53
N CYS A 196 -32.59 12.92 -17.11
CA CYS A 196 -32.58 13.34 -15.70
C CYS A 196 -33.87 14.10 -15.46
N ASP A 197 -34.83 13.48 -14.79
CA ASP A 197 -36.00 14.21 -14.28
C ASP A 197 -35.59 14.94 -12.99
N PRO A 198 -35.91 16.25 -12.87
CA PRO A 198 -35.71 16.99 -11.63
C PRO A 198 -36.71 16.53 -10.55
N PRO A 199 -36.36 16.62 -9.25
CA PRO A 199 -37.28 16.28 -8.18
C PRO A 199 -38.47 17.26 -8.16
N ALA A 200 -39.68 16.69 -8.02
CA ALA A 200 -40.89 17.46 -7.86
C ALA A 200 -40.82 18.35 -6.61
N ALA A 201 -41.27 19.60 -6.74
CA ALA A 201 -41.36 20.54 -5.66
C ALA A 201 -42.48 20.10 -4.69
N PRO A 202 -42.33 20.28 -3.36
CA PRO A 202 -43.41 20.04 -2.42
C PRO A 202 -44.49 21.14 -2.53
N SER A 203 -45.72 20.69 -2.51
CA SER A 203 -46.95 21.49 -2.41
C SER A 203 -47.05 22.14 -1.03
#